data_69c6e1fa4110ab892351780fe805de57
#
_entry.id   69c6e1fa4110ab892351780fe805de57
#
_cell.length_a   1.000
_cell.length_b   1.000
_cell.length_c   1.000
_cell.angle_alpha   90.00
_cell.angle_beta   90.00
_cell.angle_gamma   90.00
#
_symmetry.space_group_name_H-M   'P 1'
#
loop_
_entity.id
_entity.type
_entity.pdbx_description
1 polymer ?
#
loop_
_entity_poly.entity_id
_entity_poly.type
_entity_poly.pdbx_seq_one_letter_code
_entity_poly.pdbx_strand_id
1 'polypeptide(L)'
;ATNNDLYDIRVYRISYPVFAVLGMVLTIMVYANTQEKIVQAKTHTIQISFIDSFKAVAKNKYFWIIALAGWIGFLESAYGNILTWSYNYGHTCSGGTFALIQTLTGNASLWGMLLAPICIRKWGKKKVLIAVNFANIVCILSMIINMRSIWWLFICVYFNWLVGAFEQITTPAIQADIRDYQQYRSGERIDGMFATVLTIGNIVTLLTSAVLPAVYQRYGVYEGNGYKNSFDILDVNNGDPDLLYTLMSVLIIMAAVGAFLNMAPYFFYDFNEKKQKSVIRVLQVRSLFEDFGNKALNNHQIVEAIDM
;
A
#
# COMPACT_ATOMS: atom_id res chain seq x y z
N ALA A 1 -35.80 10.25 7.71
CA ALA A 1 -34.52 10.90 7.89
C ALA A 1 -34.12 10.74 9.36
N THR A 2 -33.27 9.80 9.64
CA THR A 2 -32.75 9.59 10.99
C THR A 2 -31.65 10.62 11.23
N ASN A 3 -31.80 11.44 12.24
CA ASN A 3 -30.80 12.35 12.80
C ASN A 3 -29.68 11.54 13.51
N ASN A 4 -29.21 10.46 12.91
CA ASN A 4 -28.27 9.56 13.54
C ASN A 4 -26.91 9.87 12.96
N ASP A 5 -26.03 10.37 13.81
CA ASP A 5 -24.62 10.56 13.51
C ASP A 5 -23.96 9.26 13.07
N LEU A 6 -22.82 9.34 12.38
CA LEU A 6 -21.96 8.21 11.99
C LEU A 6 -21.56 7.30 13.17
N TYR A 7 -21.84 7.70 14.40
CA TYR A 7 -21.64 6.94 15.63
C TYR A 7 -22.81 6.04 16.02
N ASP A 8 -23.93 6.05 15.23
CA ASP A 8 -25.06 5.16 15.54
C ASP A 8 -24.73 3.72 15.13
N ILE A 9 -24.60 2.85 16.13
CA ILE A 9 -24.31 1.43 15.95
C ILE A 9 -25.32 0.70 15.03
N ARG A 10 -26.53 1.24 14.90
CA ARG A 10 -27.57 0.67 14.04
C ARG A 10 -27.19 0.73 12.56
N VAL A 11 -26.51 1.80 12.13
CA VAL A 11 -26.00 1.96 10.75
C VAL A 11 -25.01 0.83 10.46
N TYR A 12 -24.09 0.59 11.36
CA TYR A 12 -23.08 -0.48 11.21
C TYR A 12 -23.69 -1.88 11.23
N ARG A 13 -24.70 -2.10 12.11
CA ARG A 13 -25.40 -3.39 12.21
C ARG A 13 -26.08 -3.81 10.91
N ILE A 14 -26.51 -2.85 10.08
CA ILE A 14 -27.14 -3.12 8.79
C ILE A 14 -26.10 -3.13 7.68
N SER A 15 -25.20 -2.15 7.65
CA SER A 15 -24.24 -1.97 6.55
C SER A 15 -23.19 -3.09 6.49
N TYR A 16 -22.61 -3.49 7.62
CA TYR A 16 -21.56 -4.50 7.64
C TYR A 16 -21.98 -5.85 7.07
N PRO A 17 -23.11 -6.46 7.46
CA PRO A 17 -23.51 -7.73 6.86
C PRO A 17 -23.73 -7.64 5.35
N VAL A 18 -24.32 -6.55 4.84
CA VAL A 18 -24.55 -6.35 3.41
C VAL A 18 -23.22 -6.28 2.65
N PHE A 19 -22.29 -5.46 3.11
CA PHE A 19 -20.97 -5.35 2.48
C PHE A 19 -20.13 -6.61 2.64
N ALA A 20 -20.24 -7.32 3.77
CA ALA A 20 -19.56 -8.58 3.98
C ALA A 20 -20.04 -9.65 2.98
N VAL A 21 -21.36 -9.80 2.79
CA VAL A 21 -21.92 -10.73 1.80
C VAL A 21 -21.50 -10.34 0.38
N LEU A 22 -21.56 -9.06 0.02
CA LEU A 22 -21.12 -8.57 -1.28
C LEU A 22 -19.64 -8.88 -1.51
N GLY A 23 -18.78 -8.59 -0.53
CA GLY A 23 -17.35 -8.88 -0.60
C GLY A 23 -17.07 -10.38 -0.74
N MET A 24 -17.80 -11.23 -0.01
CA MET A 24 -17.70 -12.67 -0.12
C MET A 24 -18.07 -13.17 -1.52
N VAL A 25 -19.18 -12.69 -2.10
CA VAL A 25 -19.60 -13.04 -3.46
C VAL A 25 -18.55 -12.64 -4.49
N LEU A 26 -18.03 -11.40 -4.41
CA LEU A 26 -16.98 -10.92 -5.31
C LEU A 26 -15.69 -11.74 -5.17
N THR A 27 -15.29 -12.11 -3.95
CA THR A 27 -14.11 -12.95 -3.71
C THR A 27 -14.27 -14.34 -4.31
N ILE A 28 -15.46 -14.97 -4.18
CA ILE A 28 -15.76 -16.26 -4.81
C ILE A 28 -15.71 -16.15 -6.34
N MET A 29 -16.24 -15.06 -6.91
CA MET A 29 -16.18 -14.82 -8.37
C MET A 29 -14.72 -14.69 -8.85
N VAL A 30 -13.88 -13.96 -8.11
CA VAL A 30 -12.44 -13.85 -8.43
C VAL A 30 -11.80 -15.24 -8.36
N TYR A 31 -12.00 -15.99 -7.29
CA TYR A 31 -11.44 -17.34 -7.13
C TYR A 31 -11.83 -18.27 -8.26
N ALA A 32 -13.10 -18.29 -8.65
CA ALA A 32 -13.60 -19.17 -9.72
C ALA A 32 -13.06 -18.81 -11.11
N ASN A 33 -12.70 -17.53 -11.35
CA ASN A 33 -12.26 -17.07 -12.67
C ASN A 33 -10.74 -16.78 -12.75
N THR A 34 -9.99 -17.00 -11.67
CA THR A 34 -8.54 -16.73 -11.64
C THR A 34 -7.76 -18.04 -11.63
N GLN A 35 -6.80 -18.17 -12.55
CA GLN A 35 -5.84 -19.27 -12.56
C GLN A 35 -4.46 -18.72 -12.16
N GLU A 36 -3.82 -19.40 -11.25
CA GLU A 36 -2.46 -19.08 -10.85
C GLU A 36 -1.47 -19.50 -11.95
N LYS A 37 -0.70 -18.54 -12.47
CA LYS A 37 0.32 -18.77 -13.50
C LYS A 37 1.72 -18.75 -12.90
N ILE A 38 2.05 -19.76 -12.11
CA ILE A 38 3.40 -19.96 -11.60
C ILE A 38 4.21 -20.73 -12.65
N VAL A 39 5.40 -20.24 -12.98
CA VAL A 39 6.34 -20.92 -13.87
C VAL A 39 7.16 -21.90 -13.05
N GLN A 40 6.66 -23.12 -12.91
CA GLN A 40 7.30 -24.21 -12.17
C GLN A 40 6.97 -25.53 -12.82
N ALA A 41 7.90 -26.49 -12.81
CA ALA A 41 7.66 -27.84 -13.31
C ALA A 41 6.51 -28.50 -12.54
N LYS A 42 5.66 -29.24 -13.22
CA LYS A 42 4.52 -29.95 -12.59
C LYS A 42 4.98 -31.02 -11.59
N THR A 43 6.18 -31.55 -11.81
CA THR A 43 6.80 -32.59 -11.00
C THR A 43 7.70 -32.04 -9.90
N HIS A 44 7.82 -30.72 -9.78
CA HIS A 44 8.71 -30.08 -8.82
C HIS A 44 8.28 -30.33 -7.38
N THR A 45 9.22 -30.77 -6.55
CA THR A 45 9.05 -30.91 -5.09
C THR A 45 9.98 -29.98 -4.36
N ILE A 46 9.44 -29.14 -3.46
CA ILE A 46 10.23 -28.20 -2.67
C ILE A 46 11.14 -28.97 -1.70
N GLN A 47 12.45 -28.78 -1.81
CA GLN A 47 13.47 -29.48 -1.02
C GLN A 47 14.30 -28.54 -0.14
N ILE A 48 13.90 -27.27 0.02
CA ILE A 48 14.68 -26.28 0.75
C ILE A 48 14.28 -26.25 2.23
N SER A 49 15.28 -26.20 3.13
CA SER A 49 15.03 -26.03 4.57
C SER A 49 14.57 -24.61 4.92
N PHE A 50 13.92 -24.45 6.08
CA PHE A 50 13.46 -23.13 6.55
C PHE A 50 14.64 -22.14 6.67
N ILE A 51 15.78 -22.57 7.23
CA ILE A 51 16.95 -21.72 7.43
C ILE A 51 17.57 -21.31 6.10
N ASP A 52 17.63 -22.22 5.14
CA ASP A 52 18.20 -21.91 3.82
C ASP A 52 17.26 -21.01 3.00
N SER A 53 15.95 -21.17 3.15
CA SER A 53 14.95 -20.26 2.61
C SER A 53 15.13 -18.84 3.16
N PHE A 54 15.32 -18.69 4.47
CA PHE A 54 15.58 -17.40 5.09
C PHE A 54 16.89 -16.76 4.58
N LYS A 55 18.00 -17.54 4.51
CA LYS A 55 19.28 -17.07 3.97
C LYS A 55 19.14 -16.65 2.49
N ALA A 56 18.34 -17.37 1.71
CA ALA A 56 18.12 -17.06 0.30
C ALA A 56 17.38 -15.73 0.13
N VAL A 57 16.32 -15.47 0.92
CA VAL A 57 15.61 -14.17 0.95
C VAL A 57 16.53 -13.06 1.43
N ALA A 58 17.32 -13.30 2.50
CA ALA A 58 18.24 -12.32 3.06
C ALA A 58 19.31 -11.85 2.04
N LYS A 59 19.71 -12.71 1.11
CA LYS A 59 20.65 -12.37 0.04
C LYS A 59 20.03 -11.66 -1.15
N ASN A 60 18.71 -11.48 -1.19
CA ASN A 60 18.01 -10.86 -2.29
C ASN A 60 17.92 -9.33 -2.09
N LYS A 61 18.76 -8.58 -2.82
CA LYS A 61 18.80 -7.11 -2.73
C LYS A 61 17.47 -6.46 -3.05
N TYR A 62 16.69 -7.00 -3.99
CA TYR A 62 15.40 -6.43 -4.40
C TYR A 62 14.33 -6.61 -3.33
N PHE A 63 14.41 -7.71 -2.57
CA PHE A 63 13.56 -7.90 -1.40
C PHE A 63 13.76 -6.76 -0.39
N TRP A 64 15.01 -6.44 -0.05
CA TRP A 64 15.33 -5.39 0.90
C TRP A 64 14.90 -4.00 0.44
N ILE A 65 14.99 -3.71 -0.86
CA ILE A 65 14.54 -2.42 -1.40
C ILE A 65 13.06 -2.21 -1.11
N ILE A 66 12.19 -3.20 -1.37
CA ILE A 66 10.75 -3.08 -1.11
C ILE A 66 10.43 -3.13 0.38
N ALA A 67 11.08 -4.04 1.11
CA ALA A 67 10.87 -4.16 2.55
C ALA A 67 11.23 -2.85 3.27
N LEU A 68 12.41 -2.29 2.97
CA LEU A 68 12.83 -1.02 3.55
C LEU A 68 11.90 0.14 3.17
N ALA A 69 11.46 0.23 1.91
CA ALA A 69 10.52 1.27 1.49
C ALA A 69 9.27 1.28 2.39
N GLY A 70 8.63 0.11 2.56
CA GLY A 70 7.45 0.00 3.42
C GLY A 70 7.74 0.24 4.91
N TRP A 71 8.90 -0.20 5.40
CA TRP A 71 9.21 -0.09 6.84
C TRP A 71 9.62 1.32 7.25
N ILE A 72 10.52 1.98 6.48
CA ILE A 72 10.98 3.33 6.84
C ILE A 72 9.97 4.42 6.48
N GLY A 73 9.02 4.11 5.59
CA GLY A 73 7.90 5.00 5.23
C GLY A 73 6.74 5.02 6.23
N PHE A 74 6.88 4.41 7.42
CA PHE A 74 5.80 4.21 8.38
C PHE A 74 5.06 5.50 8.82
N LEU A 75 5.67 6.66 8.67
CA LEU A 75 5.06 7.96 8.99
C LEU A 75 4.18 8.53 7.87
N GLU A 76 4.18 7.94 6.67
CA GLU A 76 3.45 8.46 5.51
C GLU A 76 1.95 8.63 5.77
N SER A 77 1.36 7.80 6.61
CA SER A 77 -0.06 7.87 6.98
C SER A 77 -0.38 8.86 8.09
N ALA A 78 0.60 9.61 8.62
CA ALA A 78 0.41 10.49 9.79
C ALA A 78 -0.68 11.58 9.57
N TYR A 79 -0.92 12.01 8.33
CA TYR A 79 -1.93 13.02 7.99
C TYR A 79 -3.36 12.47 7.87
N GLY A 80 -3.59 11.17 8.06
CA GLY A 80 -4.84 10.46 7.71
C GLY A 80 -6.13 11.05 8.29
N ASN A 81 -6.08 11.80 9.37
CA ASN A 81 -7.23 12.39 10.04
C ASN A 81 -7.50 13.86 9.66
N ILE A 82 -6.74 14.46 8.77
CA ILE A 82 -6.78 15.91 8.49
C ILE A 82 -8.16 16.41 8.07
N LEU A 83 -8.87 15.71 7.16
CA LEU A 83 -10.23 16.10 6.76
C LEU A 83 -11.22 16.01 7.92
N THR A 84 -11.11 14.96 8.73
CA THR A 84 -11.95 14.74 9.91
C THR A 84 -11.70 15.82 10.97
N TRP A 85 -10.45 16.20 11.19
CA TRP A 85 -10.08 17.26 12.14
C TRP A 85 -10.53 18.64 11.65
N SER A 86 -10.38 18.93 10.37
CA SER A 86 -10.88 20.16 9.76
C SER A 86 -12.40 20.30 9.91
N TYR A 87 -13.13 19.19 9.82
CA TYR A 87 -14.58 19.17 10.07
C TYR A 87 -14.93 19.27 11.55
N ASN A 88 -14.40 18.37 12.40
CA ASN A 88 -14.81 18.25 13.81
C ASN A 88 -14.33 19.41 14.67
N TYR A 89 -13.10 19.86 14.48
CA TYR A 89 -12.45 20.87 15.33
C TYR A 89 -12.28 22.20 14.61
N GLY A 90 -12.14 22.20 13.30
CA GLY A 90 -12.04 23.42 12.49
C GLY A 90 -13.40 24.00 12.09
N HIS A 91 -14.49 23.24 12.22
CA HIS A 91 -15.86 23.64 11.82
C HIS A 91 -15.94 24.23 10.41
N THR A 92 -15.11 23.73 9.48
CA THR A 92 -14.89 24.32 8.16
C THR A 92 -16.03 24.06 7.16
N CYS A 93 -16.95 23.13 7.46
CA CYS A 93 -18.08 22.82 6.60
C CYS A 93 -19.25 22.18 7.37
N SER A 94 -20.41 22.07 6.71
CA SER A 94 -21.57 21.35 7.23
C SER A 94 -21.39 19.83 7.16
N GLY A 95 -22.14 19.07 7.97
CA GLY A 95 -22.11 17.60 7.95
C GLY A 95 -22.45 16.99 6.58
N GLY A 96 -23.41 17.59 5.84
CA GLY A 96 -23.74 17.16 4.48
C GLY A 96 -22.60 17.36 3.49
N THR A 97 -21.91 18.50 3.57
CA THR A 97 -20.72 18.78 2.76
C THR A 97 -19.58 17.81 3.09
N PHE A 98 -19.35 17.53 4.38
CA PHE A 98 -18.33 16.58 4.81
C PHE A 98 -18.62 15.15 4.30
N ALA A 99 -19.86 14.69 4.39
CA ALA A 99 -20.26 13.39 3.86
C ALA A 99 -20.04 13.29 2.34
N LEU A 100 -20.34 14.36 1.59
CA LEU A 100 -20.04 14.43 0.16
C LEU A 100 -18.53 14.33 -0.11
N ILE A 101 -17.72 15.10 0.60
CA ILE A 101 -16.26 15.09 0.49
C ILE A 101 -15.69 13.69 0.76
N GLN A 102 -16.12 13.03 1.82
CA GLN A 102 -15.68 11.68 2.16
C GLN A 102 -16.06 10.65 1.08
N THR A 103 -17.29 10.75 0.55
CA THR A 103 -17.75 9.88 -0.53
C THR A 103 -16.92 10.06 -1.80
N LEU A 104 -16.66 11.30 -2.20
CA LEU A 104 -15.83 11.60 -3.38
C LEU A 104 -14.39 11.17 -3.19
N THR A 105 -13.81 11.42 -2.02
CA THR A 105 -12.45 10.99 -1.70
C THR A 105 -12.30 9.47 -1.77
N GLY A 106 -13.27 8.70 -1.23
CA GLY A 106 -13.28 7.24 -1.31
C GLY A 106 -13.26 6.71 -2.74
N ASN A 107 -13.88 7.43 -3.69
CA ASN A 107 -13.89 7.03 -5.10
C ASN A 107 -12.57 7.33 -5.85
N ALA A 108 -11.68 8.16 -5.32
CA ALA A 108 -10.43 8.53 -5.98
C ALA A 108 -9.56 7.30 -6.28
N SER A 109 -9.49 6.35 -5.36
CA SER A 109 -8.72 5.11 -5.52
C SER A 109 -9.20 4.25 -6.68
N LEU A 110 -10.49 4.23 -6.98
CA LEU A 110 -11.04 3.47 -8.11
C LEU A 110 -10.45 3.98 -9.44
N TRP A 111 -10.42 5.29 -9.64
CA TRP A 111 -9.83 5.89 -10.83
C TRP A 111 -8.33 5.63 -10.93
N GLY A 112 -7.61 5.74 -9.82
CA GLY A 112 -6.19 5.40 -9.76
C GLY A 112 -5.92 3.94 -10.13
N MET A 113 -6.70 2.99 -9.62
CA MET A 113 -6.59 1.57 -9.94
C MET A 113 -6.86 1.27 -11.43
N LEU A 114 -7.81 1.94 -12.05
CA LEU A 114 -8.11 1.78 -13.48
C LEU A 114 -7.00 2.35 -14.37
N LEU A 115 -6.37 3.46 -13.98
CA LEU A 115 -5.32 4.11 -14.73
C LEU A 115 -3.95 3.45 -14.56
N ALA A 116 -3.68 2.85 -13.40
CA ALA A 116 -2.38 2.27 -13.06
C ALA A 116 -1.87 1.24 -14.09
N PRO A 117 -2.65 0.23 -14.54
CA PRO A 117 -2.17 -0.75 -15.52
C PRO A 117 -1.78 -0.11 -16.86
N ILE A 118 -2.49 0.94 -17.29
CA ILE A 118 -2.21 1.67 -18.53
C ILE A 118 -0.86 2.38 -18.43
N CYS A 119 -0.64 3.09 -17.32
CA CYS A 119 0.61 3.80 -17.07
C CYS A 119 1.80 2.84 -16.92
N ILE A 120 1.61 1.72 -16.19
CA ILE A 120 2.64 0.69 -16.01
C ILE A 120 3.06 0.09 -17.36
N ARG A 121 2.11 -0.21 -18.24
CA ARG A 121 2.42 -0.72 -19.59
C ARG A 121 3.24 0.26 -20.42
N LYS A 122 2.95 1.56 -20.31
CA LYS A 122 3.60 2.61 -21.12
C LYS A 122 4.98 2.99 -20.59
N TRP A 123 5.13 3.15 -19.28
CA TRP A 123 6.33 3.74 -18.66
C TRP A 123 7.16 2.75 -17.84
N GLY A 124 6.61 1.58 -17.54
CA GLY A 124 7.22 0.57 -16.68
C GLY A 124 7.01 0.81 -15.19
N LYS A 125 7.09 -0.28 -14.41
CA LYS A 125 6.76 -0.31 -12.98
C LYS A 125 7.59 0.67 -12.15
N LYS A 126 8.92 0.67 -12.33
CA LYS A 126 9.84 1.54 -11.56
C LYS A 126 9.54 3.02 -11.76
N LYS A 127 9.40 3.46 -13.02
CA LYS A 127 9.19 4.89 -13.33
C LYS A 127 7.85 5.37 -12.80
N VAL A 128 6.81 4.54 -12.96
CA VAL A 128 5.47 4.85 -12.41
C VAL A 128 5.56 4.98 -10.90
N LEU A 129 6.18 4.03 -10.20
CA LEU A 129 6.28 4.05 -8.74
C LEU A 129 7.00 5.30 -8.23
N ILE A 130 8.14 5.67 -8.81
CA ILE A 130 8.88 6.88 -8.41
C ILE A 130 8.07 8.15 -8.71
N ALA A 131 7.45 8.26 -9.89
CA ALA A 131 6.67 9.44 -10.27
C ALA A 131 5.44 9.62 -9.36
N VAL A 132 4.79 8.52 -9.01
CA VAL A 132 3.62 8.48 -8.13
C VAL A 132 4.00 8.87 -6.71
N ASN A 133 5.09 8.33 -6.16
CA ASN A 133 5.56 8.71 -4.82
C ASN A 133 5.99 10.19 -4.77
N PHE A 134 6.62 10.70 -5.82
CA PHE A 134 6.93 12.13 -5.92
C PHE A 134 5.66 12.99 -5.93
N ALA A 135 4.67 12.62 -6.75
CA ALA A 135 3.38 13.32 -6.78
C ALA A 135 2.65 13.24 -5.42
N ASN A 136 2.76 12.11 -4.73
CA ASN A 136 2.24 11.92 -3.36
C ASN A 136 2.84 12.94 -2.38
N ILE A 137 4.17 13.10 -2.37
CA ILE A 137 4.86 14.10 -1.54
C ILE A 137 4.37 15.51 -1.85
N VAL A 138 4.23 15.85 -3.14
CA VAL A 138 3.73 17.17 -3.56
C VAL A 138 2.29 17.38 -3.07
N CYS A 139 1.41 16.39 -3.21
CA CYS A 139 0.03 16.48 -2.71
C CYS A 139 -0.02 16.67 -1.19
N ILE A 140 0.80 15.92 -0.44
CA ILE A 140 0.88 16.04 1.02
C ILE A 140 1.35 17.45 1.42
N LEU A 141 2.46 17.93 0.87
CA LEU A 141 3.01 19.24 1.20
C LEU A 141 2.09 20.40 0.78
N SER A 142 1.37 20.25 -0.34
CA SER A 142 0.43 21.29 -0.79
C SER A 142 -0.73 21.53 0.17
N MET A 143 -1.06 20.58 1.06
CA MET A 143 -2.08 20.77 2.09
C MET A 143 -1.76 21.96 3.02
N ILE A 144 -0.46 22.24 3.26
CA ILE A 144 -0.02 23.34 4.13
C ILE A 144 -0.41 24.71 3.58
N ILE A 145 -0.56 24.86 2.26
CA ILE A 145 -0.81 26.17 1.61
C ILE A 145 -2.11 26.81 2.12
N ASN A 146 -3.16 25.99 2.31
CA ASN A 146 -4.44 26.52 2.79
C ASN A 146 -5.20 25.48 3.63
N MET A 147 -4.71 25.19 4.82
CA MET A 147 -5.33 24.22 5.74
C MET A 147 -6.70 24.65 6.28
N ARG A 148 -7.03 25.95 6.21
CA ARG A 148 -8.34 26.47 6.65
C ARG A 148 -9.46 26.21 5.65
N SER A 149 -9.14 25.90 4.40
CA SER A 149 -10.11 25.59 3.36
C SER A 149 -10.33 24.09 3.23
N ILE A 150 -11.50 23.59 3.61
CA ILE A 150 -11.85 22.17 3.47
C ILE A 150 -11.81 21.71 1.99
N TRP A 151 -12.17 22.60 1.05
CA TRP A 151 -12.14 22.30 -0.37
C TRP A 151 -10.72 22.14 -0.90
N TRP A 152 -9.77 22.94 -0.40
CA TRP A 152 -8.36 22.77 -0.73
C TRP A 152 -7.82 21.47 -0.19
N LEU A 153 -8.08 21.17 1.07
CA LEU A 153 -7.69 19.90 1.69
C LEU A 153 -8.31 18.71 0.94
N PHE A 154 -9.58 18.82 0.56
CA PHE A 154 -10.25 17.77 -0.22
C PHE A 154 -9.55 17.52 -1.56
N ILE A 155 -9.23 18.57 -2.33
CA ILE A 155 -8.51 18.43 -3.60
C ILE A 155 -7.17 17.72 -3.39
N CYS A 156 -6.39 18.16 -2.40
CA CYS A 156 -5.09 17.56 -2.11
C CYS A 156 -5.22 16.08 -1.71
N VAL A 157 -6.16 15.75 -0.80
CA VAL A 157 -6.39 14.38 -0.35
C VAL A 157 -6.95 13.51 -1.47
N TYR A 158 -7.85 14.05 -2.30
CA TYR A 158 -8.39 13.33 -3.46
C TYR A 158 -7.28 12.88 -4.42
N PHE A 159 -6.42 13.81 -4.82
CA PHE A 159 -5.28 13.47 -5.69
C PHE A 159 -4.28 12.56 -5.01
N ASN A 160 -4.04 12.72 -3.72
CA ASN A 160 -3.19 11.84 -2.94
C ASN A 160 -3.71 10.39 -2.95
N TRP A 161 -5.00 10.17 -2.72
CA TRP A 161 -5.62 8.85 -2.76
C TRP A 161 -5.63 8.24 -4.17
N LEU A 162 -5.88 9.07 -5.19
CA LEU A 162 -5.80 8.66 -6.58
C LEU A 162 -4.39 8.16 -6.92
N VAL A 163 -3.37 8.90 -6.52
CA VAL A 163 -1.96 8.58 -6.74
C VAL A 163 -1.54 7.36 -5.91
N GLY A 164 -1.95 7.27 -4.65
CA GLY A 164 -1.66 6.13 -3.78
C GLY A 164 -2.20 4.80 -4.31
N ALA A 165 -3.31 4.82 -5.05
CA ALA A 165 -3.85 3.62 -5.67
C ALA A 165 -2.93 3.01 -6.74
N PHE A 166 -2.09 3.80 -7.39
CA PHE A 166 -1.05 3.28 -8.30
C PHE A 166 -0.02 2.43 -7.54
N GLU A 167 0.38 2.86 -6.34
CA GLU A 167 1.31 2.10 -5.52
C GLU A 167 0.70 0.78 -5.08
N GLN A 168 -0.58 0.77 -4.69
CA GLN A 168 -1.31 -0.45 -4.33
C GLN A 168 -1.35 -1.50 -5.46
N ILE A 169 -1.29 -1.08 -6.73
CA ILE A 169 -1.23 -1.99 -7.88
C ILE A 169 0.22 -2.32 -8.25
N THR A 170 1.12 -1.35 -8.17
CA THR A 170 2.50 -1.50 -8.66
C THR A 170 3.35 -2.34 -7.70
N THR A 171 3.19 -2.15 -6.39
CA THR A 171 3.99 -2.84 -5.36
C THR A 171 3.80 -4.36 -5.37
N PRO A 172 2.58 -4.93 -5.40
CA PRO A 172 2.40 -6.38 -5.54
C PRO A 172 2.97 -6.93 -6.86
N ALA A 173 2.86 -6.16 -7.95
CA ALA A 173 3.44 -6.56 -9.23
C ALA A 173 4.98 -6.61 -9.21
N ILE A 174 5.63 -5.70 -8.49
CA ILE A 174 7.08 -5.73 -8.27
C ILE A 174 7.45 -6.87 -7.31
N GLN A 175 6.66 -7.12 -6.27
CA GLN A 175 6.89 -8.25 -5.37
C GLN A 175 6.82 -9.60 -6.10
N ALA A 176 5.90 -9.77 -7.05
CA ALA A 176 5.85 -10.96 -7.90
C ALA A 176 7.15 -11.11 -8.72
N ASP A 177 7.62 -10.04 -9.36
CA ASP A 177 8.87 -10.04 -10.12
C ASP A 177 10.09 -10.45 -9.26
N ILE A 178 10.12 -9.99 -8.00
CA ILE A 178 11.20 -10.32 -7.06
C ILE A 178 11.15 -11.79 -6.64
N ARG A 179 9.96 -12.38 -6.52
CA ARG A 179 9.78 -13.80 -6.24
C ARG A 179 10.27 -14.65 -7.42
N ASP A 180 9.97 -14.25 -8.66
CA ASP A 180 10.49 -14.91 -9.86
C ASP A 180 12.02 -14.80 -9.93
N TYR A 181 12.59 -13.64 -9.61
CA TYR A 181 14.05 -13.48 -9.51
C TYR A 181 14.65 -14.34 -8.41
N GLN A 182 13.97 -14.49 -7.28
CA GLN A 182 14.40 -15.38 -6.21
C GLN A 182 14.43 -16.83 -6.68
N GLN A 183 13.38 -17.31 -7.32
CA GLN A 183 13.31 -18.66 -7.91
C GLN A 183 14.42 -18.87 -8.95
N TYR A 184 14.71 -17.86 -9.79
CA TYR A 184 15.81 -17.91 -10.74
C TYR A 184 17.16 -18.12 -10.06
N ARG A 185 17.40 -17.46 -8.91
CA ARG A 185 18.69 -17.54 -8.19
C ARG A 185 18.82 -18.77 -7.32
N SER A 186 17.80 -19.18 -6.61
CA SER A 186 17.85 -20.29 -5.64
C SER A 186 17.44 -21.64 -6.23
N GLY A 187 16.77 -21.63 -7.39
CA GLY A 187 16.13 -22.81 -7.96
C GLY A 187 14.76 -23.11 -7.35
N GLU A 188 14.46 -22.58 -6.16
CA GLU A 188 13.27 -22.87 -5.40
C GLU A 188 12.36 -21.64 -5.25
N ARG A 189 11.05 -21.85 -5.29
CA ARG A 189 10.05 -20.84 -5.03
C ARG A 189 9.68 -20.83 -3.54
N ILE A 190 10.01 -19.75 -2.86
CA ILE A 190 9.89 -19.62 -1.40
C ILE A 190 8.97 -18.47 -0.98
N ASP A 191 7.80 -18.36 -1.63
CA ASP A 191 6.84 -17.26 -1.42
C ASP A 191 6.41 -17.12 0.04
N GLY A 192 6.23 -18.23 0.77
CA GLY A 192 5.89 -18.23 2.18
C GLY A 192 6.94 -17.53 3.05
N MET A 193 8.24 -17.73 2.75
CA MET A 193 9.33 -17.07 3.49
C MET A 193 9.34 -15.56 3.23
N PHE A 194 9.08 -15.14 1.97
CA PHE A 194 8.92 -13.72 1.64
C PHE A 194 7.81 -13.07 2.48
N ALA A 195 6.64 -13.70 2.53
CA ALA A 195 5.51 -13.21 3.30
C ALA A 195 5.84 -13.15 4.80
N THR A 196 6.51 -14.17 5.33
CA THR A 196 6.90 -14.24 6.74
C THR A 196 7.86 -13.09 7.11
N VAL A 197 8.92 -12.88 6.34
CA VAL A 197 9.90 -11.81 6.63
C VAL A 197 9.27 -10.43 6.50
N LEU A 198 8.41 -10.20 5.49
CA LEU A 198 7.67 -8.94 5.35
C LEU A 198 6.74 -8.71 6.55
N THR A 199 6.02 -9.73 6.99
CA THR A 199 5.11 -9.64 8.15
C THR A 199 5.87 -9.33 9.43
N ILE A 200 7.00 -9.99 9.68
CA ILE A 200 7.86 -9.68 10.84
C ILE A 200 8.36 -8.24 10.76
N GLY A 201 8.80 -7.79 9.59
CA GLY A 201 9.28 -6.43 9.40
C GLY A 201 8.20 -5.36 9.59
N ASN A 202 6.94 -5.68 9.35
CA ASN A 202 5.82 -4.78 9.61
C ASN A 202 5.67 -4.39 11.10
N ILE A 203 6.38 -5.06 12.03
CA ILE A 203 6.51 -4.60 13.41
C ILE A 203 7.04 -3.16 13.47
N VAL A 204 7.87 -2.75 12.51
CA VAL A 204 8.36 -1.36 12.42
C VAL A 204 7.21 -0.36 12.26
N THR A 205 6.13 -0.75 11.59
CA THR A 205 4.95 0.13 11.42
C THR A 205 4.23 0.40 12.76
N LEU A 206 4.43 -0.43 13.77
CA LEU A 206 3.91 -0.19 15.13
C LEU A 206 4.56 1.03 15.77
N LEU A 207 5.71 1.49 15.27
CA LEU A 207 6.33 2.74 15.72
C LEU A 207 5.41 3.94 15.48
N THR A 208 4.55 3.90 14.46
CA THR A 208 3.53 4.94 14.24
C THR A 208 2.60 5.05 15.45
N SER A 209 2.23 3.91 16.06
CA SER A 209 1.36 3.86 17.24
C SER A 209 2.03 4.42 18.51
N ALA A 210 3.35 4.54 18.52
CA ALA A 210 4.09 5.18 19.61
C ALA A 210 4.42 6.65 19.31
N VAL A 211 4.82 6.94 18.08
CA VAL A 211 5.27 8.28 17.67
C VAL A 211 4.11 9.26 17.61
N LEU A 212 2.97 8.90 17.02
CA LEU A 212 1.83 9.82 16.91
C LEU A 212 1.27 10.24 18.28
N PRO A 213 0.99 9.34 19.24
CA PRO A 213 0.57 9.76 20.59
C PRO A 213 1.60 10.62 21.30
N ALA A 214 2.90 10.35 21.14
CA ALA A 214 3.96 11.19 21.72
C ALA A 214 3.95 12.61 21.13
N VAL A 215 3.72 12.75 19.83
CA VAL A 215 3.52 14.06 19.17
C VAL A 215 2.28 14.74 19.73
N TYR A 216 1.14 14.05 19.82
CA TYR A 216 -0.11 14.60 20.37
C TYR A 216 0.09 15.10 21.80
N GLN A 217 0.72 14.28 22.64
CA GLN A 217 1.01 14.65 24.03
C GLN A 217 1.90 15.90 24.12
N ARG A 218 2.90 16.04 23.25
CA ARG A 218 3.77 17.22 23.19
C ARG A 218 3.02 18.51 22.90
N TYR A 219 1.90 18.42 22.18
CA TYR A 219 1.01 19.53 21.83
C TYR A 219 -0.21 19.64 22.75
N GLY A 220 -0.20 19.02 23.92
CA GLY A 220 -1.28 19.14 24.92
C GLY A 220 -2.49 18.26 24.70
N VAL A 221 -2.44 17.35 23.71
CA VAL A 221 -3.52 16.37 23.44
C VAL A 221 -3.23 15.11 24.24
N TYR A 222 -3.73 15.05 25.48
CA TYR A 222 -3.59 13.90 26.38
C TYR A 222 -4.76 13.83 27.36
N GLU A 223 -4.99 12.66 27.94
CA GLU A 223 -6.03 12.49 28.97
C GLU A 223 -5.71 13.33 30.21
N GLY A 224 -6.69 14.11 30.67
CA GLY A 224 -6.50 15.01 31.84
C GLY A 224 -6.03 16.41 31.49
N ASN A 225 -6.02 16.82 30.21
CA ASN A 225 -5.70 18.18 29.78
C ASN A 225 -6.77 19.26 30.13
N GLY A 226 -7.77 18.90 30.92
CA GLY A 226 -8.84 19.81 31.37
C GLY A 226 -10.07 19.85 30.45
N TYR A 227 -10.03 19.19 29.30
CA TYR A 227 -11.14 19.05 28.38
C TYR A 227 -11.87 17.71 28.55
N LYS A 228 -13.12 17.65 28.09
CA LYS A 228 -13.94 16.44 28.19
C LYS A 228 -13.35 15.27 27.37
N ASN A 229 -12.85 15.56 26.15
CA ASN A 229 -12.06 14.63 25.38
C ASN A 229 -10.68 15.25 25.12
N SER A 230 -9.65 14.42 25.03
CA SER A 230 -8.25 14.86 24.85
C SER A 230 -8.05 15.77 23.63
N PHE A 231 -8.83 15.57 22.59
CA PHE A 231 -8.77 16.32 21.33
C PHE A 231 -9.60 17.61 21.31
N ASP A 232 -10.45 17.86 22.32
CA ASP A 232 -11.28 19.07 22.36
C ASP A 232 -10.45 20.36 22.50
N ILE A 233 -9.20 20.24 22.94
CA ILE A 233 -8.23 21.35 22.93
C ILE A 233 -7.95 21.90 21.50
N LEU A 234 -8.18 21.08 20.47
CA LEU A 234 -7.99 21.45 19.06
C LEU A 234 -9.19 22.23 18.49
N ASP A 235 -10.30 22.33 19.22
CA ASP A 235 -11.50 23.01 18.75
C ASP A 235 -11.26 24.52 18.65
N VAL A 236 -11.42 25.09 17.45
CA VAL A 236 -11.15 26.51 17.19
C VAL A 236 -12.09 27.47 17.96
N ASN A 237 -13.25 26.98 18.46
CA ASN A 237 -14.21 27.78 19.21
C ASN A 237 -14.00 27.68 20.73
N ASN A 238 -13.56 26.52 21.23
CA ASN A 238 -13.51 26.21 22.67
C ASN A 238 -12.10 25.89 23.17
N GLY A 239 -11.14 25.69 22.27
CA GLY A 239 -9.75 25.36 22.54
C GLY A 239 -8.79 26.44 22.06
N ASP A 240 -7.64 26.02 21.56
CA ASP A 240 -6.62 26.90 20.97
C ASP A 240 -6.75 26.88 19.43
N PRO A 241 -7.20 28.00 18.81
CA PRO A 241 -7.43 28.05 17.35
C PRO A 241 -6.18 27.77 16.51
N ASP A 242 -5.00 28.14 17.00
CA ASP A 242 -3.76 27.98 16.25
C ASP A 242 -3.15 26.60 16.47
N LEU A 243 -3.48 25.90 17.54
CA LEU A 243 -2.97 24.58 17.87
C LEU A 243 -3.38 23.53 16.84
N LEU A 244 -4.66 23.57 16.38
CA LEU A 244 -5.16 22.66 15.34
C LEU A 244 -4.29 22.72 14.08
N TYR A 245 -4.09 23.93 13.54
CA TYR A 245 -3.35 24.11 12.30
C TYR A 245 -1.84 23.85 12.47
N THR A 246 -1.30 24.15 13.65
CA THR A 246 0.08 23.81 13.99
C THR A 246 0.28 22.31 14.01
N LEU A 247 -0.58 21.57 14.69
CA LEU A 247 -0.50 20.11 14.77
C LEU A 247 -0.72 19.46 13.40
N MET A 248 -1.70 19.94 12.62
CA MET A 248 -1.91 19.50 11.23
C MET A 248 -0.65 19.70 10.39
N SER A 249 0.02 20.85 10.51
CA SER A 249 1.28 21.13 9.79
C SER A 249 2.38 20.14 10.15
N VAL A 250 2.54 19.85 11.43
CA VAL A 250 3.52 18.87 11.91
C VAL A 250 3.25 17.49 11.34
N LEU A 251 1.99 17.04 11.35
CA LEU A 251 1.60 15.75 10.81
C LEU A 251 1.80 15.67 9.28
N ILE A 252 1.51 16.74 8.56
CA ILE A 252 1.77 16.84 7.12
C ILE A 252 3.27 16.72 6.83
N ILE A 253 4.11 17.43 7.58
CA ILE A 253 5.57 17.36 7.40
C ILE A 253 6.08 15.95 7.74
N MET A 254 5.62 15.37 8.83
CA MET A 254 5.96 13.98 9.19
C MET A 254 5.56 12.99 8.08
N ALA A 255 4.37 13.14 7.52
CA ALA A 255 3.90 12.30 6.42
C ALA A 255 4.72 12.51 5.15
N ALA A 256 5.09 13.74 4.81
CA ALA A 256 5.96 14.03 3.67
C ALA A 256 7.35 13.41 3.84
N VAL A 257 7.92 13.45 5.05
CA VAL A 257 9.18 12.76 5.37
C VAL A 257 9.01 11.25 5.23
N GLY A 258 7.91 10.67 5.73
CA GLY A 258 7.59 9.26 5.56
C GLY A 258 7.50 8.86 4.09
N ALA A 259 6.78 9.63 3.27
CA ALA A 259 6.64 9.39 1.84
C ALA A 259 7.99 9.52 1.10
N PHE A 260 8.84 10.45 1.49
CA PHE A 260 10.20 10.55 0.93
C PHE A 260 11.05 9.33 1.28
N LEU A 261 11.00 8.88 2.54
CA LEU A 261 11.71 7.69 2.98
C LEU A 261 11.18 6.43 2.28
N ASN A 262 9.86 6.31 2.05
CA ASN A 262 9.27 5.25 1.25
C ASN A 262 9.84 5.25 -0.18
N MET A 263 9.91 6.41 -0.81
CA MET A 263 10.39 6.55 -2.19
C MET A 263 11.89 6.25 -2.35
N ALA A 264 12.74 6.60 -1.36
CA ALA A 264 14.19 6.58 -1.48
C ALA A 264 14.78 5.21 -1.90
N PRO A 265 14.37 4.06 -1.34
CA PRO A 265 14.88 2.75 -1.76
C PRO A 265 14.60 2.42 -3.22
N TYR A 266 13.51 2.91 -3.81
CA TYR A 266 13.14 2.59 -5.19
C TYR A 266 14.13 3.14 -6.23
N PHE A 267 14.91 4.15 -5.92
CA PHE A 267 15.98 4.61 -6.80
C PHE A 267 17.03 3.52 -7.06
N PHE A 268 17.27 2.67 -6.07
CA PHE A 268 18.23 1.55 -6.17
C PHE A 268 17.64 0.30 -6.83
N TYR A 269 16.35 0.30 -7.16
CA TYR A 269 15.69 -0.80 -7.85
C TYR A 269 16.08 -0.80 -9.33
N ASP A 270 16.91 -1.74 -9.76
CA ASP A 270 17.43 -1.86 -11.13
C ASP A 270 16.86 -3.06 -11.91
N PHE A 271 15.88 -3.77 -11.34
CA PHE A 271 15.18 -4.88 -11.99
C PHE A 271 14.08 -4.36 -12.88
N ASN A 272 14.38 -4.20 -14.18
CA ASN A 272 13.45 -3.69 -15.17
C ASN A 272 12.69 -4.81 -15.90
N GLU A 273 11.69 -4.45 -16.70
CA GLU A 273 10.84 -5.37 -17.43
C GLU A 273 11.61 -6.25 -18.42
N LYS A 274 12.76 -5.77 -18.96
CA LYS A 274 13.61 -6.58 -19.83
C LYS A 274 14.29 -7.71 -19.05
N LYS A 275 14.84 -7.38 -17.88
CA LYS A 275 15.44 -8.39 -16.98
C LYS A 275 14.40 -9.40 -16.51
N GLN A 276 13.20 -8.93 -16.18
CA GLN A 276 12.09 -9.79 -15.77
C GLN A 276 11.74 -10.81 -16.88
N LYS A 277 11.53 -10.34 -18.11
CA LYS A 277 11.22 -11.23 -19.25
C LYS A 277 12.31 -12.27 -19.47
N SER A 278 13.59 -11.89 -19.32
CA SER A 278 14.71 -12.83 -19.43
C SER A 278 14.70 -13.88 -18.33
N VAL A 279 14.40 -13.47 -17.09
CA VAL A 279 14.29 -14.39 -15.94
C VAL A 279 13.14 -15.38 -16.17
N ILE A 280 11.96 -14.90 -16.59
CA ILE A 280 10.81 -15.77 -16.85
C ILE A 280 11.13 -16.79 -17.95
N ARG A 281 11.80 -16.39 -19.04
CA ARG A 281 12.21 -17.33 -20.09
C ARG A 281 13.15 -18.41 -19.58
N VAL A 282 14.12 -18.08 -18.77
CA VAL A 282 15.02 -19.06 -18.16
C VAL A 282 14.27 -20.01 -17.24
N LEU A 283 13.32 -19.50 -16.42
CA LEU A 283 12.49 -20.34 -15.57
C LEU A 283 11.61 -21.30 -16.39
N GLN A 284 11.02 -20.83 -17.50
CA GLN A 284 10.26 -21.67 -18.43
C GLN A 284 11.09 -22.80 -19.00
N VAL A 285 12.30 -22.49 -19.51
CA VAL A 285 13.20 -23.51 -20.03
C VAL A 285 13.59 -24.51 -18.94
N ARG A 286 13.94 -24.04 -17.73
CA ARG A 286 14.28 -24.93 -16.60
C ARG A 286 13.13 -25.86 -16.24
N SER A 287 11.89 -25.34 -16.19
CA SER A 287 10.70 -26.16 -15.86
C SER A 287 10.44 -27.25 -16.91
N LEU A 288 10.65 -26.95 -18.19
CA LEU A 288 10.53 -27.94 -19.26
C LEU A 288 11.58 -29.06 -19.16
N PHE A 289 12.85 -28.69 -18.89
CA PHE A 289 13.90 -29.68 -18.71
C PHE A 289 13.72 -30.54 -17.45
N GLU A 290 13.18 -29.96 -16.37
CA GLU A 290 12.88 -30.69 -15.15
C GLU A 290 11.74 -31.70 -15.39
N ASP A 291 10.64 -31.29 -16.04
CA ASP A 291 9.55 -32.19 -16.40
C ASP A 291 9.97 -33.28 -17.38
N PHE A 292 10.89 -32.97 -18.30
CA PHE A 292 11.49 -33.96 -19.19
C PHE A 292 12.37 -34.96 -18.42
N GLY A 293 13.23 -34.49 -17.53
CA GLY A 293 14.09 -35.32 -16.68
C GLY A 293 13.28 -36.27 -15.78
N ASN A 294 12.14 -35.80 -15.29
CA ASN A 294 11.19 -36.57 -14.49
C ASN A 294 10.23 -37.43 -15.32
N LYS A 295 10.45 -37.54 -16.64
CA LYS A 295 9.63 -38.32 -17.59
C LYS A 295 8.16 -37.90 -17.70
N ALA A 296 7.86 -36.65 -17.30
CA ALA A 296 6.53 -36.05 -17.48
C ALA A 296 6.32 -35.54 -18.93
N LEU A 297 7.42 -35.28 -19.66
CA LEU A 297 7.42 -34.93 -21.08
C LEU A 297 8.25 -35.94 -21.89
N ASN A 298 7.84 -36.22 -23.11
CA ASN A 298 8.61 -37.01 -24.07
C ASN A 298 9.45 -36.11 -25.00
N ASN A 299 10.36 -36.73 -25.79
CA ASN A 299 11.25 -36.01 -26.69
C ASN A 299 10.52 -35.11 -27.71
N HIS A 300 9.40 -35.53 -28.23
CA HIS A 300 8.63 -34.73 -29.18
C HIS A 300 8.00 -33.49 -28.51
N GLN A 301 7.41 -33.66 -27.33
CA GLN A 301 6.77 -32.59 -26.58
C GLN A 301 7.74 -31.52 -26.12
N ILE A 302 9.00 -31.88 -25.77
CA ILE A 302 10.00 -30.88 -25.38
C ILE A 302 10.47 -30.05 -26.57
N VAL A 303 10.66 -30.69 -27.75
CA VAL A 303 11.02 -29.96 -28.97
C VAL A 303 9.91 -28.99 -29.36
N GLU A 304 8.65 -29.44 -29.39
CA GLU A 304 7.49 -28.58 -29.68
C GLU A 304 7.36 -27.41 -28.69
N ALA A 305 7.61 -27.65 -27.39
CA ALA A 305 7.52 -26.60 -26.36
C ALA A 305 8.67 -25.56 -26.43
N ILE A 306 9.84 -25.93 -27.00
CA ILE A 306 10.95 -24.99 -27.21
C ILE A 306 10.74 -24.13 -28.45
N ASP A 307 10.06 -24.66 -29.47
CA ASP A 307 9.79 -23.97 -30.72
C ASP A 307 8.63 -22.95 -30.64
N MET A 308 7.79 -23.02 -29.59
CA MET A 308 6.74 -22.03 -29.26
C MET A 308 7.30 -20.85 -28.44
#